data_227712eb9c01ce248c80d62c5e0d0087
#
_entry.id   227712eb9c01ce248c80d62c5e0d0087
#
_cell.length_a   1.000
_cell.length_b   1.000
_cell.length_c   1.000
_cell.angle_alpha   90.00
_cell.angle_beta   90.00
_cell.angle_gamma   90.00
#
_symmetry.space_group_name_H-M   'P 1'
#
loop_
_entity.id
_entity.type
_entity.pdbx_description
1 polymer ?
#
loop_
_entity_poly.entity_id
_entity_poly.type
_entity_poly.pdbx_seq_one_letter_code
_entity_poly.pdbx_strand_id
1 'polypeptide(L)'
;VHLGHQELIQEAKKDQREITCLTFSSAMAHSIAHKSGGLLLTEDEKEEKLKELGVSRELVLPFDKETKNTSKEAFLSFLQSLSPTRIIVGEDFTFGKNIEGKAKDLFSLKEKGIEITILSLKEQDGEKISSSRIRRLLLDGNVEKAKELLSYPFFYTGEVKAGKHNGKRIGFPTVNIEVEPLKVKLKEGVYLTKTSVLGHTYLSM
;
A
#
# COMPACT_ATOMS: atom_id res chain seq x y z
N VAL A 1 2.66 1.04 0.76
CA VAL A 1 3.66 0.02 0.36
C VAL A 1 4.68 -0.10 1.49
N HIS A 2 4.59 -1.14 2.36
CA HIS A 2 5.51 -1.39 3.49
C HIS A 2 6.69 -2.30 3.08
N LEU A 3 7.66 -2.47 3.98
CA LEU A 3 8.87 -3.25 3.73
C LEU A 3 8.60 -4.64 3.14
N GLY A 4 7.53 -5.35 3.59
CA GLY A 4 7.19 -6.66 3.01
C GLY A 4 6.81 -6.59 1.53
N HIS A 5 6.08 -5.54 1.10
CA HIS A 5 5.79 -5.32 -0.32
C HIS A 5 7.04 -4.91 -1.11
N GLN A 6 7.90 -4.08 -0.49
CA GLN A 6 9.15 -3.64 -1.12
C GLN A 6 10.08 -4.83 -1.39
N GLU A 7 10.09 -5.83 -0.51
CA GLU A 7 10.89 -7.04 -0.69
C GLU A 7 10.46 -7.87 -1.92
N LEU A 8 9.14 -8.00 -2.15
CA LEU A 8 8.63 -8.65 -3.37
C LEU A 8 9.10 -7.90 -4.63
N ILE A 9 9.07 -6.57 -4.61
CA ILE A 9 9.52 -5.75 -5.73
C ILE A 9 11.04 -5.87 -5.92
N GLN A 10 11.81 -5.87 -4.83
CA GLN A 10 13.27 -6.06 -4.90
C GLN A 10 13.63 -7.44 -5.47
N GLU A 11 12.88 -8.48 -5.11
CA GLU A 11 13.06 -9.80 -5.70
C GLU A 11 12.78 -9.79 -7.22
N ALA A 12 11.70 -9.12 -7.64
CA ALA A 12 11.36 -8.99 -9.05
C ALA A 12 12.42 -8.23 -9.86
N LYS A 13 13.08 -7.23 -9.26
CA LYS A 13 14.15 -6.47 -9.92
C LYS A 13 15.37 -7.30 -10.31
N LYS A 14 15.60 -8.42 -9.66
CA LYS A 14 16.74 -9.30 -9.97
C LYS A 14 16.69 -9.82 -11.40
N ASP A 15 15.50 -9.93 -11.97
CA ASP A 15 15.28 -10.43 -13.32
C ASP A 15 15.57 -9.40 -14.42
N GLN A 16 15.76 -8.12 -14.04
CA GLN A 16 15.97 -6.97 -14.96
C GLN A 16 14.90 -6.87 -16.06
N ARG A 17 13.65 -7.21 -15.72
CA ARG A 17 12.48 -7.20 -16.61
C ARG A 17 11.46 -6.15 -16.14
N GLU A 18 10.47 -5.87 -16.98
CA GLU A 18 9.34 -5.05 -16.60
C GLU A 18 8.57 -5.70 -15.44
N ILE A 19 8.25 -4.90 -14.44
CA ILE A 19 7.52 -5.33 -13.25
C ILE A 19 6.09 -4.84 -13.36
N THR A 20 5.14 -5.76 -13.37
CA THR A 20 3.71 -5.46 -13.26
C THR A 20 3.24 -5.80 -11.84
N CYS A 21 2.72 -4.80 -11.13
CA CYS A 21 2.08 -5.00 -9.83
C CYS A 21 0.58 -5.25 -10.02
N LEU A 22 0.10 -6.44 -9.67
CA LEU A 22 -1.34 -6.74 -9.64
C LEU A 22 -1.91 -6.32 -8.28
N THR A 23 -2.92 -5.48 -8.30
CA THR A 23 -3.55 -4.92 -7.08
C THR A 23 -5.06 -4.82 -7.26
N PHE A 24 -5.77 -4.55 -6.16
CA PHE A 24 -7.21 -4.31 -6.21
C PHE A 24 -7.53 -2.83 -6.06
N SER A 25 -8.67 -2.41 -6.64
CA SER A 25 -9.14 -1.03 -6.58
C SER A 25 -9.45 -0.57 -5.14
N SER A 26 -9.50 0.74 -4.95
CA SER A 26 -9.84 1.39 -3.68
C SER A 26 -11.22 1.03 -3.14
N ALA A 27 -12.14 0.54 -3.97
CA ALA A 27 -13.43 0.04 -3.49
C ALA A 27 -13.26 -1.08 -2.44
N MET A 28 -12.25 -1.94 -2.60
CA MET A 28 -11.82 -2.87 -1.55
C MET A 28 -11.22 -2.12 -0.37
N ALA A 29 -10.34 -1.16 -0.67
CA ALA A 29 -9.69 -0.36 0.35
C ALA A 29 -10.72 0.43 1.18
N HIS A 30 -11.78 0.97 0.57
CA HIS A 30 -12.89 1.63 1.27
C HIS A 30 -13.62 0.67 2.20
N SER A 31 -13.99 -0.51 1.73
CA SER A 31 -14.65 -1.53 2.57
C SER A 31 -13.77 -1.99 3.75
N ILE A 32 -12.46 -2.11 3.52
CA ILE A 32 -11.49 -2.47 4.55
C ILE A 32 -11.16 -1.27 5.44
N ALA A 33 -11.03 -0.06 4.88
CA ALA A 33 -10.69 1.15 5.63
C ALA A 33 -11.71 1.45 6.72
N HIS A 34 -13.00 1.32 6.44
CA HIS A 34 -14.05 1.47 7.46
C HIS A 34 -13.91 0.47 8.62
N LYS A 35 -13.40 -0.74 8.36
CA LYS A 35 -13.22 -1.78 9.38
C LYS A 35 -11.84 -1.76 10.04
N SER A 36 -10.83 -1.20 9.37
CA SER A 36 -9.42 -1.34 9.77
C SER A 36 -8.72 -0.02 10.12
N GLY A 37 -9.45 1.09 10.22
CA GLY A 37 -8.89 2.36 10.67
C GLY A 37 -8.30 3.27 9.57
N GLY A 38 -8.59 3.04 8.29
CA GLY A 38 -8.27 3.97 7.21
C GLY A 38 -7.23 3.48 6.20
N LEU A 39 -7.04 4.28 5.15
CA LEU A 39 -6.06 4.03 4.09
C LEU A 39 -4.67 4.50 4.52
N LEU A 40 -3.66 3.68 4.30
CA LEU A 40 -2.25 4.09 4.46
C LEU A 40 -1.80 5.00 3.31
N LEU A 41 -2.27 4.73 2.11
CA LEU A 41 -2.01 5.50 0.88
C LEU A 41 -3.31 5.62 0.10
N THR A 42 -3.52 6.77 -0.55
CA THR A 42 -4.52 6.91 -1.61
C THR A 42 -4.10 6.11 -2.84
N GLU A 43 -4.93 6.03 -3.88
CA GLU A 43 -4.53 5.35 -5.12
C GLU A 43 -3.37 6.05 -5.80
N ASP A 44 -3.44 7.37 -5.92
CA ASP A 44 -2.37 8.18 -6.55
C ASP A 44 -1.05 8.06 -5.77
N GLU A 45 -1.11 8.16 -4.43
CA GLU A 45 0.07 7.98 -3.57
C GLU A 45 0.66 6.56 -3.68
N LYS A 46 -0.20 5.55 -3.83
CA LYS A 46 0.23 4.16 -4.03
C LYS A 46 0.91 3.98 -5.37
N GLU A 47 0.32 4.51 -6.44
CA GLU A 47 0.89 4.47 -7.78
C GLU A 47 2.26 5.15 -7.83
N GLU A 48 2.38 6.35 -7.23
CA GLU A 48 3.65 7.08 -7.15
C GLU A 48 4.70 6.26 -6.39
N LYS A 49 4.35 5.67 -5.24
CA LYS A 49 5.26 4.81 -4.47
C LYS A 49 5.68 3.55 -5.23
N LEU A 50 4.79 2.94 -5.99
CA LEU A 50 5.14 1.79 -6.82
C LEU A 50 6.10 2.19 -7.95
N LYS A 51 5.88 3.35 -8.60
CA LYS A 51 6.80 3.91 -9.61
C LYS A 51 8.18 4.20 -9.04
N GLU A 52 8.26 4.87 -7.86
CA GLU A 52 9.53 5.11 -7.15
C GLU A 52 10.29 3.80 -6.86
N LEU A 53 9.57 2.74 -6.55
CA LEU A 53 10.13 1.41 -6.31
C LEU A 53 10.51 0.67 -7.60
N GLY A 54 10.25 1.24 -8.78
CA GLY A 54 10.62 0.68 -10.08
C GLY A 54 9.59 -0.30 -10.66
N VAL A 55 8.35 -0.24 -10.22
CA VAL A 55 7.23 -0.93 -10.88
C VAL A 55 6.92 -0.21 -12.18
N SER A 56 6.93 -0.95 -13.30
CA SER A 56 6.70 -0.41 -14.64
C SER A 56 5.21 -0.23 -14.94
N ARG A 57 4.37 -1.08 -14.37
CA ARG A 57 2.93 -1.09 -14.61
C ARG A 57 2.16 -1.52 -13.37
N GLU A 58 1.07 -0.83 -13.06
CA GLU A 58 0.07 -1.27 -12.10
C GLU A 58 -1.16 -1.81 -12.85
N LEU A 59 -1.56 -3.04 -12.55
CA LEU A 59 -2.81 -3.64 -13.04
C LEU A 59 -3.81 -3.67 -11.88
N VAL A 60 -4.78 -2.78 -11.93
CA VAL A 60 -5.79 -2.63 -10.88
C VAL A 60 -7.03 -3.44 -11.23
N LEU A 61 -7.32 -4.46 -10.45
CA LEU A 61 -8.53 -5.25 -10.58
C LEU A 61 -9.69 -4.58 -9.82
N PRO A 62 -10.88 -4.50 -10.41
CA PRO A 62 -12.06 -4.06 -9.67
C PRO A 62 -12.34 -5.03 -8.52
N PHE A 63 -12.75 -4.52 -7.37
CA PHE A 63 -13.17 -5.35 -6.24
C PHE A 63 -14.69 -5.31 -6.10
N ASP A 64 -15.35 -5.84 -7.08
CA ASP A 64 -16.80 -5.94 -7.18
C ASP A 64 -17.34 -7.33 -6.79
N LYS A 65 -18.61 -7.55 -7.02
CA LYS A 65 -19.28 -8.83 -6.73
C LYS A 65 -18.73 -9.96 -7.60
N GLU A 66 -18.36 -9.68 -8.83
CA GLU A 66 -17.83 -10.64 -9.79
C GLU A 66 -16.45 -11.12 -9.35
N THR A 67 -15.53 -10.18 -9.10
CA THR A 67 -14.17 -10.48 -8.63
C THR A 67 -14.18 -11.24 -7.30
N LYS A 68 -15.08 -10.88 -6.36
CA LYS A 68 -15.24 -11.60 -5.09
C LYS A 68 -15.70 -13.03 -5.24
N ASN A 69 -16.44 -13.35 -6.31
CA ASN A 69 -16.94 -14.68 -6.59
C ASN A 69 -16.11 -15.47 -7.59
N THR A 70 -14.98 -14.93 -8.04
CA THR A 70 -14.03 -15.61 -8.93
C THR A 70 -13.50 -16.85 -8.24
N SER A 71 -13.65 -18.04 -8.86
CA SER A 71 -13.09 -19.27 -8.31
C SER A 71 -11.56 -19.28 -8.38
N LYS A 72 -10.95 -20.17 -7.62
CA LYS A 72 -9.50 -20.39 -7.64
C LYS A 72 -9.01 -20.67 -9.06
N GLU A 73 -9.69 -21.56 -9.77
CA GLU A 73 -9.35 -21.96 -11.15
C GLU A 73 -9.47 -20.79 -12.13
N ALA A 74 -10.55 -19.98 -12.01
CA ALA A 74 -10.73 -18.81 -12.86
C ALA A 74 -9.63 -17.77 -12.62
N PHE A 75 -9.21 -17.56 -11.37
CA PHE A 75 -8.12 -16.64 -11.04
C PHE A 75 -6.76 -17.15 -11.58
N LEU A 76 -6.48 -18.46 -11.48
CA LEU A 76 -5.28 -19.04 -12.08
C LEU A 76 -5.28 -18.90 -13.60
N SER A 77 -6.42 -19.14 -14.26
CA SER A 77 -6.56 -18.93 -15.71
C SER A 77 -6.36 -17.48 -16.10
N PHE A 78 -6.87 -16.54 -15.30
CA PHE A 78 -6.63 -15.12 -15.49
C PHE A 78 -5.14 -14.80 -15.38
N LEU A 79 -4.43 -15.26 -14.36
CA LEU A 79 -2.99 -15.05 -14.23
C LEU A 79 -2.22 -15.62 -15.43
N GLN A 80 -2.59 -16.81 -15.89
CA GLN A 80 -2.01 -17.42 -17.09
C GLN A 80 -2.25 -16.56 -18.35
N SER A 81 -3.43 -15.97 -18.50
CA SER A 81 -3.77 -15.12 -19.68
C SER A 81 -2.91 -13.87 -19.79
N LEU A 82 -2.37 -13.39 -18.67
CA LEU A 82 -1.42 -12.27 -18.64
C LEU A 82 -0.03 -12.65 -19.15
N SER A 83 0.21 -13.95 -19.40
CA SER A 83 1.47 -14.51 -19.90
C SER A 83 2.71 -14.03 -19.13
N PRO A 84 2.72 -14.03 -17.79
CA PRO A 84 3.88 -13.63 -17.03
C PRO A 84 4.98 -14.67 -17.17
N THR A 85 6.23 -14.24 -17.17
CA THR A 85 7.37 -15.16 -17.11
C THR A 85 7.61 -15.67 -15.69
N ARG A 86 7.30 -14.84 -14.68
CA ARG A 86 7.46 -15.14 -13.26
C ARG A 86 6.36 -14.48 -12.45
N ILE A 87 5.88 -15.16 -11.41
CA ILE A 87 4.95 -14.62 -10.41
C ILE A 87 5.63 -14.68 -9.04
N ILE A 88 5.61 -13.57 -8.33
CA ILE A 88 6.23 -13.42 -7.01
C ILE A 88 5.13 -13.00 -6.02
N VAL A 89 4.97 -13.76 -4.95
CA VAL A 89 3.98 -13.50 -3.90
C VAL A 89 4.56 -13.76 -2.51
N GLY A 90 3.93 -13.22 -1.48
CA GLY A 90 4.19 -13.61 -0.10
C GLY A 90 3.55 -14.97 0.22
N GLU A 91 4.06 -15.69 1.20
CA GLU A 91 3.53 -17.00 1.63
C GLU A 91 2.10 -16.96 2.17
N ASP A 92 1.63 -15.77 2.61
CA ASP A 92 0.26 -15.53 3.08
C ASP A 92 -0.70 -15.11 1.95
N PHE A 93 -0.22 -15.08 0.70
CA PHE A 93 -1.07 -14.73 -0.44
C PHE A 93 -2.24 -15.70 -0.57
N THR A 94 -3.43 -15.14 -0.66
CA THR A 94 -4.67 -15.89 -0.83
C THR A 94 -5.51 -15.27 -1.95
N PHE A 95 -6.28 -16.10 -2.64
CA PHE A 95 -7.11 -15.69 -3.76
C PHE A 95 -8.33 -16.60 -3.92
N GLY A 96 -9.20 -16.22 -4.83
CA GLY A 96 -10.41 -16.99 -5.10
C GLY A 96 -11.52 -16.76 -4.07
N LYS A 97 -12.71 -17.20 -4.43
CA LYS A 97 -13.90 -17.11 -3.57
C LYS A 97 -13.65 -17.80 -2.22
N ASN A 98 -14.06 -17.16 -1.13
CA ASN A 98 -13.89 -17.67 0.23
C ASN A 98 -12.44 -18.02 0.61
N ILE A 99 -11.44 -17.39 -0.03
CA ILE A 99 -10.02 -17.63 0.27
C ILE A 99 -9.61 -19.09 0.01
N GLU A 100 -10.21 -19.72 -0.99
CA GLU A 100 -9.95 -21.13 -1.31
C GLU A 100 -8.57 -21.38 -1.93
N GLY A 101 -7.98 -20.37 -2.60
CA GLY A 101 -6.64 -20.42 -3.19
C GLY A 101 -5.57 -19.88 -2.23
N LYS A 102 -4.43 -20.53 -2.20
CA LYS A 102 -3.25 -20.17 -1.41
C LYS A 102 -2.02 -20.02 -2.31
N ALA A 103 -0.99 -19.33 -1.81
CA ALA A 103 0.26 -19.13 -2.55
C ALA A 103 0.79 -20.44 -3.21
N LYS A 104 0.71 -21.55 -2.53
CA LYS A 104 1.17 -22.87 -3.05
C LYS A 104 0.37 -23.36 -4.24
N ASP A 105 -0.90 -22.97 -4.39
CA ASP A 105 -1.71 -23.39 -5.55
C ASP A 105 -1.18 -22.78 -6.86
N LEU A 106 -0.43 -21.67 -6.80
CA LEU A 106 0.24 -21.08 -7.96
C LEU A 106 1.25 -22.05 -8.62
N PHE A 107 1.77 -23.05 -7.88
CA PHE A 107 2.72 -23.99 -8.46
C PHE A 107 2.15 -24.82 -9.62
N SER A 108 0.83 -24.92 -9.74
CA SER A 108 0.18 -25.51 -10.92
C SER A 108 0.51 -24.78 -12.23
N LEU A 109 0.85 -23.49 -12.14
CA LEU A 109 1.23 -22.69 -13.30
C LEU A 109 2.66 -22.98 -13.81
N LYS A 110 3.49 -23.71 -13.04
CA LYS A 110 4.82 -24.13 -13.49
C LYS A 110 4.77 -25.02 -14.73
N GLU A 111 3.76 -25.86 -14.84
CA GLU A 111 3.53 -26.72 -16.02
C GLU A 111 3.22 -25.89 -17.29
N LYS A 112 2.86 -24.62 -17.12
CA LYS A 112 2.64 -23.65 -18.19
C LYS A 112 3.87 -22.79 -18.51
N GLY A 113 5.02 -23.12 -17.91
CA GLY A 113 6.27 -22.38 -18.12
C GLY A 113 6.41 -21.11 -17.29
N ILE A 114 5.55 -20.90 -16.28
CA ILE A 114 5.58 -19.72 -15.42
C ILE A 114 6.41 -20.03 -14.17
N GLU A 115 7.46 -19.25 -13.90
CA GLU A 115 8.24 -19.36 -12.68
C GLU A 115 7.44 -18.83 -11.48
N ILE A 116 7.45 -19.56 -10.36
CA ILE A 116 6.72 -19.15 -9.13
C ILE A 116 7.73 -18.99 -8.00
N THR A 117 7.74 -17.81 -7.41
CA THR A 117 8.53 -17.49 -6.21
C THR A 117 7.59 -17.09 -5.07
N ILE A 118 7.71 -17.79 -3.96
CA ILE A 118 6.98 -17.48 -2.74
C ILE A 118 7.99 -17.03 -1.71
N LEU A 119 7.86 -15.78 -1.24
CA LEU A 119 8.72 -15.23 -0.19
C LEU A 119 8.08 -15.43 1.18
N SER A 120 8.90 -15.73 2.17
CA SER A 120 8.48 -15.74 3.57
C SER A 120 8.08 -14.34 4.03
N LEU A 121 7.22 -14.28 5.03
CA LEU A 121 6.78 -13.01 5.58
C LEU A 121 7.94 -12.32 6.29
N LYS A 122 8.06 -11.02 6.01
CA LYS A 122 9.03 -10.19 6.73
C LYS A 122 8.51 -9.87 8.12
N GLU A 123 9.35 -10.10 9.11
CA GLU A 123 9.09 -9.78 10.51
C GLU A 123 10.03 -8.69 11.00
N GLN A 124 9.57 -7.93 11.98
CA GLN A 124 10.37 -7.00 12.76
C GLN A 124 9.86 -7.00 14.20
N ASP A 125 10.78 -7.08 15.16
CA ASP A 125 10.47 -7.22 16.60
C ASP A 125 9.59 -8.47 16.90
N GLY A 126 9.77 -9.59 16.17
CA GLY A 126 9.01 -10.82 16.36
C GLY A 126 7.54 -10.76 15.91
N GLU A 127 7.13 -9.70 15.19
CA GLU A 127 5.78 -9.55 14.65
C GLU A 127 5.84 -9.27 13.15
N LYS A 128 4.94 -9.89 12.39
CA LYS A 128 4.79 -9.69 10.95
C LYS A 128 4.63 -8.21 10.60
N ILE A 129 5.33 -7.76 9.56
CA ILE A 129 5.11 -6.45 8.95
C ILE A 129 3.84 -6.51 8.10
N SER A 130 2.82 -5.74 8.49
CA SER A 130 1.53 -5.72 7.80
C SER A 130 0.90 -4.33 7.82
N SER A 131 0.03 -4.06 6.86
CA SER A 131 -0.75 -2.81 6.84
C SER A 131 -1.59 -2.62 8.10
N SER A 132 -2.12 -3.69 8.69
CA SER A 132 -2.90 -3.63 9.94
C SER A 132 -2.05 -3.20 11.12
N ARG A 133 -0.83 -3.74 11.26
CA ARG A 133 0.11 -3.34 12.30
C ARG A 133 0.49 -1.86 12.17
N ILE A 134 0.78 -1.41 10.95
CA ILE A 134 1.14 -0.01 10.67
C ILE A 134 -0.03 0.93 11.03
N ARG A 135 -1.28 0.58 10.65
CA ARG A 135 -2.46 1.38 11.03
C ARG A 135 -2.60 1.51 12.54
N ARG A 136 -2.45 0.42 13.28
CA ARG A 136 -2.49 0.43 14.74
C ARG A 136 -1.45 1.39 15.32
N LEU A 137 -0.20 1.32 14.86
CA LEU A 137 0.87 2.23 15.30
C LEU A 137 0.54 3.71 15.03
N LEU A 138 -0.02 4.03 13.86
CA LEU A 138 -0.42 5.40 13.52
C LEU A 138 -1.59 5.90 14.37
N LEU A 139 -2.61 5.07 14.60
CA LEU A 139 -3.74 5.38 15.47
C LEU A 139 -3.31 5.58 16.93
N ASP A 140 -2.26 4.91 17.37
CA ASP A 140 -1.66 5.06 18.70
C ASP A 140 -0.68 6.26 18.78
N GLY A 141 -0.37 6.90 17.63
CA GLY A 141 0.56 8.02 17.54
C GLY A 141 2.04 7.61 17.47
N ASN A 142 2.34 6.33 17.31
CA ASN A 142 3.70 5.81 17.21
C ASN A 142 4.23 5.91 15.77
N VAL A 143 4.41 7.15 15.32
CA VAL A 143 4.79 7.45 13.91
C VAL A 143 6.22 6.99 13.56
N GLU A 144 7.13 6.96 14.54
CA GLU A 144 8.51 6.52 14.30
C GLU A 144 8.55 5.01 14.01
N LYS A 145 7.84 4.20 14.81
CA LYS A 145 7.75 2.76 14.56
C LYS A 145 7.02 2.44 13.25
N ALA A 146 5.98 3.22 12.92
CA ALA A 146 5.31 3.11 11.62
C ALA A 146 6.26 3.42 10.46
N LYS A 147 7.10 4.46 10.59
CA LYS A 147 8.14 4.83 9.61
C LYS A 147 9.15 3.70 9.38
N GLU A 148 9.59 3.03 10.45
CA GLU A 148 10.50 1.89 10.32
C GLU A 148 9.89 0.77 9.47
N LEU A 149 8.61 0.46 9.65
CA LEU A 149 7.92 -0.59 8.89
C LEU A 149 7.56 -0.17 7.46
N LEU A 150 7.40 1.13 7.23
CA LEU A 150 7.15 1.70 5.91
C LEU A 150 8.45 1.92 5.12
N SER A 151 9.59 2.18 5.78
CA SER A 151 10.86 2.72 5.26
C SER A 151 10.80 4.20 4.82
N TYR A 152 9.68 4.86 5.05
CA TYR A 152 9.47 6.29 4.80
C TYR A 152 8.49 6.84 5.84
N PRO A 153 8.52 8.15 6.14
CA PRO A 153 7.57 8.77 7.05
C PRO A 153 6.14 8.63 6.52
N PHE A 154 5.17 8.33 7.39
CA PHE A 154 3.77 8.47 7.01
C PHE A 154 3.49 9.93 6.65
N PHE A 155 2.69 10.17 5.62
CA PHE A 155 2.43 11.51 5.10
C PHE A 155 0.97 11.68 4.70
N TYR A 156 0.56 12.93 4.63
CA TYR A 156 -0.70 13.34 4.02
C TYR A 156 -0.41 14.21 2.81
N THR A 157 -1.18 14.01 1.75
CA THR A 157 -1.28 14.91 0.61
C THR A 157 -2.67 15.54 0.59
N GLY A 158 -2.77 16.78 0.11
CA GLY A 158 -4.06 17.44 0.01
C GLY A 158 -3.92 18.87 -0.46
N GLU A 159 -5.06 19.50 -0.72
CA GLU A 159 -5.13 20.90 -1.12
C GLU A 159 -5.01 21.84 0.08
N VAL A 160 -4.32 22.94 -0.14
CA VAL A 160 -4.29 24.02 0.85
C VAL A 160 -5.64 24.75 0.83
N LYS A 161 -6.30 24.79 1.97
CA LYS A 161 -7.57 25.51 2.15
C LYS A 161 -7.39 26.77 2.99
N ALA A 162 -8.16 27.79 2.64
CA ALA A 162 -8.19 29.01 3.44
C ALA A 162 -8.74 28.70 4.85
N GLY A 163 -8.00 29.13 5.88
CA GLY A 163 -8.41 29.01 7.27
C GLY A 163 -8.92 30.35 7.83
N LYS A 164 -9.20 30.39 9.12
CA LYS A 164 -9.66 31.60 9.84
C LYS A 164 -8.54 32.65 10.04
N HIS A 165 -7.34 32.43 9.53
CA HIS A 165 -6.15 33.29 9.64
C HIS A 165 -5.75 33.69 11.09
N ASN A 166 -6.24 32.98 12.10
CA ASN A 166 -5.95 33.24 13.50
C ASN A 166 -4.44 33.08 13.81
N GLY A 167 -3.78 32.10 13.23
CA GLY A 167 -2.33 31.88 13.40
C GLY A 167 -1.51 33.08 12.96
N LYS A 168 -1.85 33.72 11.83
CA LYS A 168 -1.16 34.94 11.36
C LYS A 168 -1.29 36.10 12.35
N ARG A 169 -2.45 36.25 13.03
CA ARG A 169 -2.70 37.32 14.02
C ARG A 169 -1.83 37.16 15.27
N ILE A 170 -1.43 35.96 15.62
CA ILE A 170 -0.62 35.67 16.83
C ILE A 170 0.85 35.33 16.47
N GLY A 171 1.28 35.63 15.23
CA GLY A 171 2.66 35.43 14.79
C GLY A 171 3.04 34.00 14.37
N PHE A 172 2.07 33.05 14.35
CA PHE A 172 2.27 31.66 13.93
C PHE A 172 1.39 31.34 12.71
N PRO A 173 1.85 31.65 11.48
CA PRO A 173 1.07 31.35 10.29
C PRO A 173 0.85 29.83 10.17
N THR A 174 -0.39 29.46 9.88
CA THR A 174 -0.82 28.06 9.74
C THR A 174 -1.29 27.77 8.34
N VAL A 175 -1.07 26.57 7.88
CA VAL A 175 -1.60 26.01 6.63
C VAL A 175 -2.59 24.91 6.98
N ASN A 176 -3.81 25.02 6.44
CA ASN A 176 -4.79 23.93 6.55
C ASN A 176 -4.73 23.11 5.28
N ILE A 177 -4.64 21.80 5.44
CA ILE A 177 -4.61 20.85 4.32
C ILE A 177 -5.86 19.99 4.38
N GLU A 178 -6.63 19.97 3.30
CA GLU A 178 -7.75 19.06 3.15
C GLU A 178 -7.22 17.72 2.66
N VAL A 179 -7.29 16.71 3.51
CA VAL A 179 -6.79 15.36 3.22
C VAL A 179 -7.93 14.41 2.87
N GLU A 180 -7.62 13.34 2.13
CA GLU A 180 -8.58 12.27 1.83
C GLU A 180 -9.25 11.76 3.13
N PRO A 181 -10.58 11.85 3.25
CA PRO A 181 -11.30 11.50 4.49
C PRO A 181 -11.09 10.04 4.95
N LEU A 182 -10.80 9.15 4.01
CA LEU A 182 -10.58 7.73 4.28
C LEU A 182 -9.15 7.40 4.72
N LYS A 183 -8.24 8.35 4.68
CA LYS A 183 -6.87 8.14 5.15
C LYS A 183 -6.84 7.87 6.64
N VAL A 184 -5.87 7.07 7.09
CA VAL A 184 -5.65 6.83 8.54
C VAL A 184 -5.50 8.18 9.24
N LYS A 185 -6.32 8.40 10.27
CA LYS A 185 -6.20 9.56 11.12
C LYS A 185 -5.18 9.26 12.22
N LEU A 186 -4.14 10.07 12.29
CA LEU A 186 -3.19 9.99 13.39
C LEU A 186 -3.91 10.29 14.72
N LYS A 187 -3.39 9.73 15.80
CA LYS A 187 -3.78 10.18 17.15
C LYS A 187 -3.64 11.70 17.23
N GLU A 188 -4.61 12.36 17.86
CA GLU A 188 -4.52 13.81 18.07
C GLU A 188 -3.25 14.16 18.86
N GLY A 189 -2.54 15.17 18.38
CA GLY A 189 -1.26 15.56 18.95
C GLY A 189 -0.51 16.56 18.08
N VAL A 190 0.66 16.92 18.52
CA VAL A 190 1.60 17.80 17.80
C VAL A 190 2.72 16.94 17.24
N TYR A 191 2.99 17.08 15.95
CA TYR A 191 3.98 16.30 15.23
C TYR A 191 4.98 17.21 14.52
N LEU A 192 6.27 16.91 14.68
CA LEU A 192 7.28 17.54 13.85
C LEU A 192 7.22 16.93 12.43
N THR A 193 7.02 17.79 11.44
CA THR A 193 6.79 17.36 10.06
C THR A 193 7.69 18.10 9.06
N LYS A 194 7.85 17.50 7.88
CA LYS A 194 8.35 18.20 6.69
C LYS A 194 7.17 18.43 5.76
N THR A 195 6.90 19.68 5.43
CA THR A 195 5.81 20.05 4.53
C THR A 195 6.39 20.61 3.24
N SER A 196 6.06 19.97 2.12
CA SER A 196 6.47 20.43 0.79
C SER A 196 5.31 21.15 0.10
N VAL A 197 5.52 22.39 -0.29
CA VAL A 197 4.53 23.25 -0.95
C VAL A 197 5.23 23.99 -2.09
N LEU A 198 4.67 23.92 -3.30
CA LEU A 198 5.20 24.61 -4.50
C LEU A 198 6.71 24.36 -4.72
N GLY A 199 7.17 23.13 -4.50
CA GLY A 199 8.56 22.75 -4.69
C GLY A 199 9.51 23.15 -3.54
N HIS A 200 9.02 23.81 -2.51
CA HIS A 200 9.79 24.15 -1.32
C HIS A 200 9.43 23.25 -0.14
N THR A 201 10.42 22.85 0.64
CA THR A 201 10.23 22.03 1.85
C THR A 201 10.49 22.85 3.10
N TYR A 202 9.57 22.81 4.01
CA TYR A 202 9.59 23.51 5.29
C TYR A 202 9.57 22.50 6.45
N LEU A 203 10.27 22.83 7.53
CA LEU A 203 10.05 22.19 8.81
C LEU A 203 8.81 22.82 9.44
N SER A 204 7.86 22.00 9.86
CA SER A 204 6.56 22.44 10.37
C SER A 204 6.09 21.55 11.53
N MET A 205 5.12 22.06 12.25
CA MET A 205 4.63 21.42 13.48
C MET A 205 3.10 21.53 13.53
#